data_72cbcfa5bd3a6a4507efc060b4f23ea0
#
_entry.id   72cbcfa5bd3a6a4507efc060b4f23ea0
#
_cell.length_a   1.000
_cell.length_b   1.000
_cell.length_c   1.000
_cell.angle_alpha   90.00
_cell.angle_beta   90.00
_cell.angle_gamma   90.00
#
_symmetry.space_group_name_H-M   'P 1'
#
loop_
_entity.id
_entity.type
_entity.pdbx_description
1 polymer ?
#
loop_
_entity_poly.entity_id
_entity_poly.type
_entity_poly.pdbx_seq_one_letter_code
_entity_poly.pdbx_strand_id
1 'polypeptide(L)'
;MSQAEAEISSGRKSARVKIVVPCEIKGTPESFKVPVSDISLDGIKLISTQSHIIGDVIRVVLRLPTRIELPAEIRWIKTDDTKNVSILGCRFAHEGDSRQALKATLLNMASAIDNAARRVK
;
A
#
# COMPACT_ATOMS: atom_id res chain seq x y z
N MET A 1 4.41 -0.96 -19.50
CA MET A 1 3.42 -1.23 -19.53
C MET A 1 2.52 -0.52 -18.82
N SER A 2 1.74 -0.21 -19.01
CA SER A 2 0.82 0.66 -18.48
C SER A 2 -0.25 0.01 -17.70
N GLN A 3 0.08 -0.98 -17.00
CA GLN A 3 -0.88 -1.64 -16.17
C GLN A 3 -1.49 -0.71 -15.16
N ALA A 4 -0.74 0.29 -14.75
CA ALA A 4 -1.21 1.19 -13.71
C ALA A 4 -2.49 1.92 -14.11
N GLU A 5 -2.61 2.28 -15.36
CA GLU A 5 -3.80 3.01 -15.76
C GLU A 5 -5.04 2.14 -15.70
N ALA A 6 -4.90 0.91 -16.07
CA ALA A 6 -6.02 0.01 -16.02
C ALA A 6 -6.48 -0.25 -14.61
N GLU A 7 -5.58 -0.09 -13.68
CA GLU A 7 -5.90 -0.41 -12.30
C GLU A 7 -6.55 0.72 -11.54
N ILE A 8 -6.53 1.91 -12.06
CA ILE A 8 -7.26 3.01 -11.45
C ILE A 8 -8.69 2.82 -11.86
N SER A 9 -9.36 2.04 -11.08
CA SER A 9 -10.64 1.57 -11.48
C SER A 9 -11.72 2.57 -11.21
N SER A 10 -12.55 2.82 -12.19
CA SER A 10 -13.67 3.70 -12.02
C SER A 10 -14.73 2.93 -11.32
N GLY A 11 -15.00 1.97 -11.06
CA GLY A 11 -16.11 1.33 -10.40
C GLY A 11 -15.99 1.18 -8.93
N ARG A 12 -14.88 1.57 -8.35
CA ARG A 12 -14.66 1.36 -6.93
C ARG A 12 -15.11 2.56 -6.12
N LYS A 13 -15.64 2.28 -4.95
CA LYS A 13 -16.10 3.33 -4.05
C LYS A 13 -14.96 4.11 -3.44
N SER A 14 -13.86 3.45 -3.12
CA SER A 14 -12.69 4.15 -2.60
C SER A 14 -11.61 4.12 -3.66
N ALA A 15 -10.88 5.21 -3.76
CA ALA A 15 -9.78 5.30 -4.72
C ALA A 15 -8.68 4.35 -4.32
N ARG A 16 -8.30 3.50 -5.24
CA ARG A 16 -7.13 2.65 -5.09
C ARG A 16 -6.09 3.09 -6.09
N VAL A 17 -4.89 3.27 -5.60
CA VAL A 17 -3.81 3.78 -6.41
C VAL A 17 -2.80 2.67 -6.62
N LYS A 18 -2.54 2.38 -7.89
CA LYS A 18 -1.56 1.35 -8.25
C LYS A 18 -0.33 2.01 -8.81
N ILE A 19 0.48 2.51 -7.92
CA ILE A 19 1.74 3.12 -8.29
C ILE A 19 2.82 2.53 -7.40
N VAL A 20 4.07 2.80 -7.76
CA VAL A 20 5.19 2.37 -6.92
C VAL A 20 5.21 3.26 -5.69
N VAL A 21 4.99 2.65 -4.54
CA VAL A 21 4.98 3.33 -3.26
C VAL A 21 6.12 2.79 -2.44
N PRO A 22 7.10 3.62 -2.07
CA PRO A 22 8.16 3.15 -1.18
C PRO A 22 7.58 2.74 0.17
N CYS A 23 7.77 1.48 0.51
CA CYS A 23 7.19 0.91 1.72
C CYS A 23 8.19 0.01 2.40
N GLU A 24 8.21 0.06 3.72
CA GLU A 24 9.03 -0.82 4.54
C GLU A 24 8.17 -1.43 5.62
N ILE A 25 8.49 -2.64 6.00
CA ILE A 25 7.95 -3.25 7.20
C ILE A 25 9.03 -3.15 8.25
N LYS A 26 8.72 -2.53 9.37
CA LYS A 26 9.66 -2.47 10.48
C LYS A 26 9.82 -3.84 11.08
N GLY A 27 11.05 -4.26 11.20
CA GLY A 27 11.36 -5.57 11.76
C GLY A 27 12.36 -5.46 12.88
N THR A 28 12.64 -6.58 13.50
CA THR A 28 13.67 -6.75 14.49
C THR A 28 14.53 -7.90 14.02
N PRO A 29 15.81 -7.66 13.77
CA PRO A 29 16.60 -6.48 14.10
C PRO A 29 16.51 -5.32 13.11
N GLU A 30 16.01 -5.52 11.91
CA GLU A 30 16.02 -4.45 10.94
C GLU A 30 14.78 -4.45 10.07
N SER A 31 14.48 -3.29 9.49
CA SER A 31 13.37 -3.13 8.58
C SER A 31 13.71 -3.70 7.22
N PHE A 32 12.70 -4.05 6.45
CA PHE A 32 12.90 -4.52 5.09
C PHE A 32 11.88 -3.88 4.16
N LYS A 33 12.32 -3.64 2.93
CA LYS A 33 11.49 -3.00 1.91
C LYS A 33 10.58 -4.03 1.27
N VAL A 34 9.36 -3.62 0.97
CA VAL A 34 8.38 -4.50 0.33
C VAL A 34 7.67 -3.76 -0.78
N PRO A 35 7.39 -4.42 -1.90
CA PRO A 35 6.52 -3.83 -2.93
C PRO A 35 5.10 -3.71 -2.43
N VAL A 36 4.44 -2.64 -2.85
CA VAL A 36 3.02 -2.42 -2.58
C VAL A 36 2.24 -2.80 -3.83
N SER A 37 1.32 -3.72 -3.68
CA SER A 37 0.45 -4.12 -4.78
C SER A 37 -0.68 -3.12 -4.97
N ASP A 38 -1.32 -2.71 -3.89
CA ASP A 38 -2.24 -1.59 -3.95
C ASP A 38 -2.43 -1.03 -2.54
N ILE A 39 -2.97 0.18 -2.46
CA ILE A 39 -3.15 0.87 -1.20
C ILE A 39 -4.44 1.69 -1.24
N SER A 40 -5.12 1.73 -0.11
CA SER A 40 -6.29 2.59 0.08
C SER A 40 -6.23 3.17 1.47
N LEU A 41 -7.22 3.98 1.83
CA LEU A 41 -7.26 4.57 3.16
C LEU A 41 -7.37 3.53 4.26
N ASP A 42 -8.02 2.41 3.98
CA ASP A 42 -8.31 1.42 5.00
C ASP A 42 -7.31 0.27 5.04
N GLY A 43 -6.54 0.07 3.99
CA GLY A 43 -5.64 -1.06 3.97
C GLY A 43 -4.61 -1.02 2.86
N ILE A 44 -3.79 -2.05 2.84
CA ILE A 44 -2.67 -2.13 1.90
C ILE A 44 -2.45 -3.60 1.53
N LYS A 45 -2.10 -3.84 0.29
CA LYS A 45 -1.63 -5.14 -0.16
C LYS A 45 -0.14 -5.07 -0.39
N LEU A 46 0.57 -5.96 0.25
CA LEU A 46 2.04 -6.01 0.20
C LEU A 46 2.48 -7.33 -0.40
N ILE A 47 3.62 -7.31 -1.08
CA ILE A 47 4.23 -8.53 -1.59
C ILE A 47 5.46 -8.80 -0.73
N SER A 48 5.49 -9.96 -0.08
CA SER A 48 6.53 -10.27 0.88
C SER A 48 7.18 -11.61 0.58
N THR A 49 8.47 -11.69 0.79
CA THR A 49 9.20 -12.96 0.75
C THR A 49 9.43 -13.51 2.15
N GLN A 50 8.97 -12.82 3.18
CA GLN A 50 9.10 -13.25 4.56
C GLN A 50 7.88 -14.05 4.98
N SER A 51 8.03 -14.82 6.04
CA SER A 51 6.90 -15.54 6.61
C SER A 51 6.09 -14.64 7.53
N HIS A 52 4.79 -14.76 7.42
CA HIS A 52 3.86 -13.95 8.23
C HIS A 52 2.70 -14.82 8.69
N ILE A 53 2.00 -14.35 9.70
CA ILE A 53 0.88 -15.05 10.29
C ILE A 53 -0.34 -14.14 10.26
N ILE A 54 -1.49 -14.69 9.83
CA ILE A 54 -2.75 -13.93 9.85
C ILE A 54 -3.04 -13.50 11.29
N GLY A 55 -3.39 -12.23 11.45
CA GLY A 55 -3.66 -11.65 12.75
C GLY A 55 -2.47 -10.88 13.31
N ASP A 56 -1.28 -11.09 12.77
CA ASP A 56 -0.13 -10.31 13.22
C ASP A 56 -0.29 -8.86 12.83
N VAL A 57 0.19 -7.98 13.71
CA VAL A 57 0.23 -6.56 13.45
C VAL A 57 1.66 -6.19 13.08
N ILE A 58 1.80 -5.65 11.89
CA ILE A 58 3.10 -5.18 11.41
C ILE A 58 3.10 -3.66 11.38
N ARG A 59 4.28 -3.09 11.51
CA ARG A 59 4.43 -1.64 11.41
C ARG A 59 4.88 -1.31 9.99
N VAL A 60 4.07 -0.54 9.30
CA VAL A 60 4.30 -0.19 7.90
C VAL A 60 4.79 1.25 7.85
N VAL A 61 5.85 1.47 7.10
CA VAL A 61 6.40 2.81 6.88
C VAL A 61 6.25 3.14 5.41
N LEU A 62 5.48 4.19 5.13
CA LEU A 62 5.23 4.68 3.78
C LEU A 62 5.96 6.00 3.58
N ARG A 63 6.58 6.15 2.42
CA ARG A 63 7.28 7.40 2.09
C ARG A 63 6.61 8.04 0.88
N LEU A 64 5.66 8.95 1.14
CA LEU A 64 4.70 9.42 0.15
C LEU A 64 4.47 10.93 0.14
N PRO A 65 5.33 11.76 -0.21
CA PRO A 65 6.70 11.97 0.14
C PRO A 65 6.91 12.13 1.64
N THR A 66 5.86 12.40 2.40
CA THR A 66 5.94 12.47 3.85
C THR A 66 5.98 11.05 4.40
N ARG A 67 6.83 10.84 5.38
CA ARG A 67 6.93 9.55 6.02
C ARG A 67 5.70 9.32 6.91
N ILE A 68 4.98 8.25 6.64
CA ILE A 68 3.83 7.87 7.46
C ILE A 68 4.10 6.47 7.99
N GLU A 69 4.08 6.33 9.29
CA GLU A 69 4.28 5.03 9.94
C GLU A 69 3.01 4.68 10.72
N LEU A 70 2.48 3.49 10.48
CA LEU A 70 1.26 3.08 11.14
C LEU A 70 1.20 1.56 11.21
N PRO A 71 0.44 1.02 12.19
CA PRO A 71 0.26 -0.42 12.28
C PRO A 71 -0.76 -0.91 11.27
N ALA A 72 -0.55 -2.14 10.81
CA ALA A 72 -1.47 -2.82 9.91
C ALA A 72 -1.60 -4.26 10.34
N GLU A 73 -2.83 -4.73 10.41
CA GLU A 73 -3.11 -6.10 10.79
C GLU A 73 -3.24 -6.96 9.54
N ILE A 74 -2.52 -8.08 9.50
CA ILE A 74 -2.60 -9.02 8.39
C ILE A 74 -3.91 -9.77 8.48
N ARG A 75 -4.77 -9.57 7.49
CA ARG A 75 -6.10 -10.16 7.46
C ARG A 75 -6.17 -11.41 6.60
N TRP A 76 -5.36 -11.49 5.57
CA TRP A 76 -5.28 -12.68 4.73
C TRP A 76 -3.91 -12.74 4.07
N ILE A 77 -3.53 -13.96 3.70
CA ILE A 77 -2.26 -14.24 3.02
C ILE A 77 -2.56 -15.16 1.85
N LYS A 78 -2.05 -14.79 0.68
CA LYS A 78 -2.12 -15.63 -0.50
C LYS A 78 -0.70 -15.92 -0.95
N THR A 79 -0.32 -17.18 -0.96
CA THR A 79 1.03 -17.58 -1.33
C THR A 79 1.09 -17.98 -2.78
N ASP A 80 2.12 -17.53 -3.48
CA ASP A 80 2.43 -17.96 -4.84
C ASP A 80 3.71 -18.78 -4.78
N ASP A 81 3.55 -20.09 -4.80
CA ASP A 81 4.70 -20.99 -4.63
C ASP A 81 5.68 -20.92 -5.81
N THR A 82 5.18 -20.61 -7.00
CA THR A 82 6.07 -20.54 -8.15
C THR A 82 7.01 -19.35 -8.06
N LYS A 83 6.58 -18.27 -7.47
CA LYS A 83 7.40 -17.06 -7.31
C LYS A 83 8.03 -16.96 -5.94
N ASN A 84 7.68 -17.87 -5.04
CA ASN A 84 8.15 -17.86 -3.67
C ASN A 84 7.87 -16.53 -2.96
N VAL A 85 6.69 -16.01 -3.17
CA VAL A 85 6.24 -14.77 -2.54
C VAL A 85 4.83 -14.95 -1.99
N SER A 86 4.48 -14.08 -1.06
CA SER A 86 3.14 -14.03 -0.51
C SER A 86 2.57 -12.63 -0.69
N ILE A 87 1.28 -12.57 -0.95
CA ILE A 87 0.55 -11.31 -0.96
C ILE A 87 -0.16 -11.20 0.37
N LEU A 88 0.09 -10.10 1.07
CA LEU A 88 -0.50 -9.86 2.38
C LEU A 88 -1.58 -8.81 2.22
N GLY A 89 -2.81 -9.15 2.59
CA GLY A 89 -3.89 -8.18 2.67
C GLY A 89 -3.97 -7.68 4.10
N CYS A 90 -3.68 -6.40 4.29
CA CYS A 90 -3.58 -5.81 5.61
C CYS A 90 -4.59 -4.70 5.79
N ARG A 91 -5.13 -4.60 6.99
CA ARG A 91 -6.02 -3.51 7.36
C ARG A 91 -5.27 -2.57 8.30
N PHE A 92 -5.30 -1.27 7.98
CA PHE A 92 -4.64 -0.28 8.82
C PHE A 92 -5.38 -0.14 10.14
N ALA A 93 -4.60 -0.07 11.21
CA ALA A 93 -5.09 0.32 12.53
C ALA A 93 -4.60 1.74 12.77
N HIS A 94 -5.33 2.71 12.24
CA HIS A 94 -4.89 4.10 12.29
C HIS A 94 -4.71 4.59 13.72
N GLU A 95 -3.65 5.35 13.92
CA GLU A 95 -3.33 5.93 15.22
C GLU A 95 -2.93 7.38 15.03
N GLY A 96 -3.20 8.21 16.03
CA GLY A 96 -2.91 9.63 15.96
C GLY A 96 -3.62 10.24 14.76
N ASP A 97 -2.89 10.99 13.97
CA ASP A 97 -3.42 11.63 12.77
C ASP A 97 -3.07 10.87 11.49
N SER A 98 -2.66 9.60 11.60
CA SER A 98 -2.22 8.83 10.44
C SER A 98 -3.31 8.73 9.38
N ARG A 99 -4.58 8.60 9.79
CA ARG A 99 -5.68 8.51 8.84
C ARG A 99 -5.79 9.78 7.99
N GLN A 100 -5.71 10.94 8.63
CA GLN A 100 -5.80 12.21 7.91
C GLN A 100 -4.60 12.44 7.02
N ALA A 101 -3.40 12.11 7.51
CA ALA A 101 -2.18 12.25 6.73
C ALA A 101 -2.22 11.36 5.50
N LEU A 102 -2.65 10.12 5.67
CA LEU A 102 -2.74 9.19 4.54
C LEU A 102 -3.81 9.63 3.56
N LYS A 103 -4.96 10.07 4.06
CA LYS A 103 -6.05 10.54 3.19
C LYS A 103 -5.59 11.69 2.32
N ALA A 104 -4.93 12.68 2.92
CA ALA A 104 -4.44 13.84 2.16
C ALA A 104 -3.43 13.41 1.12
N THR A 105 -2.52 12.51 1.48
CA THR A 105 -1.50 12.04 0.57
C THR A 105 -2.11 11.28 -0.61
N LEU A 106 -3.05 10.37 -0.35
CA LEU A 106 -3.69 9.60 -1.41
C LEU A 106 -4.49 10.50 -2.36
N LEU A 107 -5.16 11.51 -1.82
CA LEU A 107 -5.88 12.47 -2.66
C LEU A 107 -4.93 13.25 -3.56
N ASN A 108 -3.80 13.67 -3.02
CA ASN A 108 -2.81 14.38 -3.81
C ASN A 108 -2.22 13.50 -4.91
N MET A 109 -1.97 12.24 -4.62
CA MET A 109 -1.47 11.30 -5.61
C MET A 109 -2.48 11.07 -6.72
N ALA A 110 -3.74 10.88 -6.36
CA ALA A 110 -4.80 10.69 -7.34
C ALA A 110 -4.94 11.91 -8.24
N SER A 111 -4.88 13.10 -7.66
CA SER A 111 -4.94 14.34 -8.43
C SER A 111 -3.77 14.47 -9.39
N ALA A 112 -2.59 14.13 -8.94
CA ALA A 112 -1.40 14.20 -9.78
C ALA A 112 -1.51 13.24 -10.97
N ILE A 113 -2.02 12.04 -10.75
CA ILE A 113 -2.23 11.06 -11.80
C ILE A 113 -3.26 11.57 -12.81
N ASP A 114 -4.35 12.12 -12.31
CA ASP A 114 -5.41 12.64 -13.15
C ASP A 114 -4.91 13.81 -14.00
N ASN A 115 -4.17 14.73 -13.40
CA ASN A 115 -3.60 15.85 -14.13
C ASN A 115 -2.61 15.39 -15.19
N ALA A 116 -1.79 14.42 -14.88
CA ALA A 116 -0.85 13.89 -15.86
C ALA A 116 -1.59 13.26 -17.03
N ALA A 117 -2.66 12.55 -16.78
CA ALA A 117 -3.47 11.95 -17.83
C ALA A 117 -4.08 13.01 -18.74
N ARG A 118 -4.51 14.12 -18.17
CA ARG A 118 -5.06 15.22 -18.96
C ARG A 118 -4.04 15.88 -19.86
N ARG A 119 -2.79 15.95 -19.39
CA ARG A 119 -1.74 16.56 -20.17
C ARG A 119 -1.32 15.74 -21.37
N VAL A 120 -1.59 14.47 -21.33
CA VAL A 120 -1.16 13.57 -22.41
C VAL A 120 -1.98 13.73 -23.66
N LYS A 121 -3.07 14.38 -23.60
CA LYS A 121 -3.93 14.56 -24.78
C LYS A 121 -3.32 15.41 -25.88
#